data_25182552afc2bdd74303d2e28525b18c
#
_entry.id   25182552afc2bdd74303d2e28525b18c
#
_cell.length_a   1.000
_cell.length_b   1.000
_cell.length_c   1.000
_cell.angle_alpha   90.00
_cell.angle_beta   90.00
_cell.angle_gamma   90.00
#
_symmetry.space_group_name_H-M   'P 1'
#
loop_
_entity.id
_entity.type
_entity.pdbx_description
1 polymer ?
#
loop_
_entity_poly.entity_id
_entity_poly.type
_entity_poly.pdbx_seq_one_letter_code
_entity_poly.pdbx_strand_id
1 'polypeptide(L)'
;MIESLVYRRGAVESYADIAAAKAAEGTTWVHATAVTDDERERVREAFDLHPLAIEDVAGNVRAKTEEYPGYVFVLLKTARLTRGETSFEEEITDDPVGVFFGSDWVVTLTPGTAEEIERVRTAVETGDERLLERGADFTAYRVVDVI
;
A
#
# COMPACT_ATOMS: atom_id res chain seq x y z
N MET A 1 -4.06 10.18 4.39
CA MET A 1 -5.32 9.83 3.70
C MET A 1 -5.41 8.32 3.53
N ILE A 2 -6.53 7.74 3.91
CA ILE A 2 -6.76 6.30 3.82
C ILE A 2 -7.90 6.06 2.84
N GLU A 3 -7.65 5.18 1.87
CA GLU A 3 -8.64 4.74 0.89
C GLU A 3 -8.79 3.22 0.99
N SER A 4 -10.00 2.73 1.10
CA SER A 4 -10.30 1.30 1.25
C SER A 4 -11.18 0.83 0.11
N LEU A 5 -10.70 -0.17 -0.62
CA LEU A 5 -11.41 -0.82 -1.71
C LEU A 5 -11.63 -2.29 -1.39
N VAL A 6 -12.79 -2.81 -1.75
CA VAL A 6 -13.07 -4.25 -1.69
C VAL A 6 -13.53 -4.68 -3.07
N TYR A 7 -12.92 -5.73 -3.60
CA TYR A 7 -13.30 -6.24 -4.90
C TYR A 7 -13.56 -7.75 -4.86
N ARG A 8 -14.56 -8.15 -5.61
CA ARG A 8 -15.02 -9.53 -5.68
C ARG A 8 -15.73 -9.77 -7.02
N ARG A 9 -15.37 -10.82 -7.73
CA ARG A 9 -16.06 -11.27 -8.96
C ARG A 9 -16.30 -10.16 -9.97
N GLY A 10 -15.28 -9.36 -10.24
CA GLY A 10 -15.38 -8.29 -11.21
C GLY A 10 -16.05 -7.00 -10.73
N ALA A 11 -16.50 -6.94 -9.48
CA ALA A 11 -17.06 -5.74 -8.87
C ALA A 11 -16.12 -5.15 -7.82
N VAL A 12 -16.08 -3.83 -7.73
CA VAL A 12 -15.30 -3.09 -6.73
C VAL A 12 -16.18 -2.10 -6.00
N GLU A 13 -16.00 -2.02 -4.68
CA GLU A 13 -16.68 -1.05 -3.83
C GLU A 13 -15.67 -0.29 -2.97
N SER A 14 -15.94 0.99 -2.77
CA SER A 14 -15.16 1.86 -1.89
C SER A 14 -15.81 1.93 -0.51
N TYR A 15 -14.99 1.86 0.55
CA TYR A 15 -15.46 1.90 1.94
C TYR A 15 -14.81 3.07 2.67
N ALA A 16 -15.58 3.77 3.47
CA ALA A 16 -15.08 4.85 4.32
C ALA A 16 -14.42 4.34 5.60
N ASP A 17 -14.80 3.14 6.06
CA ASP A 17 -14.32 2.53 7.29
C ASP A 17 -13.49 1.28 7.00
N ILE A 18 -12.26 1.25 7.54
CA ILE A 18 -11.33 0.12 7.38
C ILE A 18 -11.92 -1.18 7.94
N ALA A 19 -12.57 -1.13 9.10
CA ALA A 19 -13.14 -2.32 9.72
C ALA A 19 -14.28 -2.91 8.87
N ALA A 20 -15.13 -2.07 8.28
CA ALA A 20 -16.17 -2.48 7.37
C ALA A 20 -15.61 -3.10 6.09
N ALA A 21 -14.56 -2.49 5.53
CA ALA A 21 -13.88 -3.02 4.36
C ALA A 21 -13.27 -4.40 4.63
N LYS A 22 -12.59 -4.55 5.76
CA LYS A 22 -11.97 -5.82 6.16
C LYS A 22 -13.01 -6.93 6.39
N ALA A 23 -14.17 -6.59 6.92
CA ALA A 23 -15.25 -7.54 7.18
C ALA A 23 -16.04 -7.93 5.92
N ALA A 24 -15.94 -7.17 4.85
CA ALA A 24 -16.62 -7.45 3.59
C ALA A 24 -16.04 -8.69 2.90
N GLU A 25 -16.87 -9.42 2.17
CA GLU A 25 -16.41 -10.54 1.36
C GLU A 25 -15.64 -10.04 0.13
N GLY A 26 -14.51 -10.66 -0.15
CA GLY A 26 -13.67 -10.33 -1.30
C GLY A 26 -12.24 -10.02 -0.89
N THR A 27 -11.51 -9.36 -1.78
CA THR A 27 -10.16 -8.88 -1.51
C THR A 27 -10.23 -7.42 -1.09
N THR A 28 -9.67 -7.12 0.08
CA THR A 28 -9.60 -5.76 0.63
C THR A 28 -8.24 -5.14 0.31
N TRP A 29 -8.24 -3.95 -0.24
CA TRP A 29 -7.02 -3.16 -0.40
C TRP A 29 -7.17 -1.82 0.32
N VAL A 30 -6.33 -1.59 1.31
CA VAL A 30 -6.24 -0.30 2.02
C VAL A 30 -4.97 0.40 1.55
N HIS A 31 -5.14 1.57 0.95
CA HIS A 31 -4.05 2.41 0.49
C HIS A 31 -3.97 3.66 1.39
N ALA A 32 -2.87 3.78 2.11
CA ALA A 32 -2.66 4.84 3.09
C ALA A 32 -1.46 5.70 2.69
N THR A 33 -1.71 6.97 2.40
CA THR A 33 -0.71 7.95 1.98
C THR A 33 -0.70 9.14 2.92
N ALA A 34 0.48 9.75 3.14
CA ALA A 34 0.64 10.93 3.97
C ALA A 34 -0.11 10.82 5.31
N VAL A 35 -0.02 9.65 5.94
CA VAL A 35 -0.82 9.30 7.11
C VAL A 35 -0.38 10.06 8.37
N THR A 36 -1.36 10.42 9.19
CA THR A 36 -1.13 10.88 10.55
C THR A 36 -0.76 9.70 11.45
N ASP A 37 -0.26 9.96 12.64
CA ASP A 37 0.05 8.91 13.62
C ASP A 37 -1.21 8.11 13.99
N ASP A 38 -2.35 8.78 14.15
CA ASP A 38 -3.64 8.13 14.45
C ASP A 38 -4.12 7.24 13.30
N GLU A 39 -3.98 7.70 12.07
CA GLU A 39 -4.33 6.90 10.88
C GLU A 39 -3.46 5.66 10.77
N ARG A 40 -2.16 5.81 10.99
CA ARG A 40 -1.21 4.71 10.97
C ARG A 40 -1.55 3.66 12.01
N GLU A 41 -1.88 4.08 13.23
CA GLU A 41 -2.26 3.18 14.31
C GLU A 41 -3.58 2.46 14.01
N ARG A 42 -4.55 3.13 13.40
CA ARG A 42 -5.81 2.49 12.97
C ARG A 42 -5.58 1.38 11.94
N VAL A 43 -4.71 1.61 10.99
CA VAL A 43 -4.33 0.59 9.99
C VAL A 43 -3.61 -0.57 10.67
N ARG A 44 -2.66 -0.27 11.55
CA ARG A 44 -1.92 -1.29 12.30
C ARG A 44 -2.86 -2.18 13.11
N GLU A 45 -3.77 -1.61 13.86
CA GLU A 45 -4.73 -2.37 14.68
C GLU A 45 -5.70 -3.19 13.84
N ALA A 46 -6.21 -2.63 12.76
CA ALA A 46 -7.20 -3.28 11.91
C ALA A 46 -6.67 -4.57 11.27
N PHE A 47 -5.40 -4.61 10.91
CA PHE A 47 -4.77 -5.77 10.26
C PHE A 47 -3.77 -6.51 11.16
N ASP A 48 -3.70 -6.13 12.43
CA ASP A 48 -2.76 -6.71 13.41
C ASP A 48 -1.32 -6.74 12.86
N LEU A 49 -0.87 -5.60 12.37
CA LEU A 49 0.47 -5.47 11.81
C LEU A 49 1.50 -5.28 12.93
N HIS A 50 2.69 -5.84 12.73
CA HIS A 50 3.76 -5.75 13.72
C HIS A 50 4.24 -4.30 13.87
N PRO A 51 4.36 -3.76 15.10
CA PRO A 51 4.78 -2.38 15.31
C PRO A 51 6.13 -2.03 14.68
N LEU A 52 7.09 -2.96 14.68
CA LEU A 52 8.40 -2.74 14.07
C LEU A 52 8.33 -2.61 12.55
N ALA A 53 7.43 -3.34 11.89
CA ALA A 53 7.23 -3.20 10.45
C ALA A 53 6.65 -1.83 10.10
N ILE A 54 5.73 -1.32 10.91
CA ILE A 54 5.17 0.03 10.75
C ILE A 54 6.26 1.10 10.96
N GLU A 55 7.11 0.95 11.98
CA GLU A 55 8.23 1.86 12.22
C GLU A 55 9.23 1.86 11.06
N ASP A 56 9.49 0.70 10.46
CA ASP A 56 10.41 0.57 9.33
C ASP A 56 9.94 1.36 8.11
N VAL A 57 8.64 1.43 7.86
CA VAL A 57 8.08 2.24 6.77
C VAL A 57 8.33 3.74 6.99
N ALA A 58 8.28 4.19 8.23
CA ALA A 58 8.53 5.59 8.60
C ALA A 58 10.03 5.91 8.75
N GLY A 59 10.88 4.88 8.87
CA GLY A 59 12.31 5.03 9.08
C GLY A 59 13.12 5.03 7.78
N ASN A 60 14.44 5.17 7.92
CA ASN A 60 15.38 5.05 6.81
C ASN A 60 16.00 3.66 6.80
N VAL A 61 15.20 2.65 6.51
CA VAL A 61 15.57 1.24 6.51
C VAL A 61 15.74 0.75 5.08
N ARG A 62 16.64 -0.21 4.86
CA ARG A 62 16.84 -0.81 3.54
C ARG A 62 15.61 -1.59 3.09
N ALA A 63 15.38 -1.64 1.77
CA ALA A 63 14.40 -2.51 1.16
C ALA A 63 14.58 -3.95 1.65
N LYS A 64 13.50 -4.60 2.03
CA LYS A 64 13.51 -5.95 2.58
C LYS A 64 12.17 -6.65 2.43
N THR A 65 12.19 -7.97 2.60
CA THR A 65 10.98 -8.78 2.69
C THR A 65 11.04 -9.58 3.99
N GLU A 66 9.96 -9.55 4.76
CA GLU A 66 9.82 -10.31 6.00
C GLU A 66 8.51 -11.07 6.03
N GLU A 67 8.55 -12.32 6.49
CA GLU A 67 7.35 -13.12 6.72
C GLU A 67 6.91 -13.00 8.17
N TYR A 68 5.63 -12.70 8.37
CA TYR A 68 4.98 -12.69 9.68
C TYR A 68 3.85 -13.73 9.70
N PRO A 69 3.41 -14.18 10.87
CA PRO A 69 2.22 -15.04 10.93
C PRO A 69 1.00 -14.37 10.27
N GLY A 70 0.50 -14.98 9.20
CA GLY A 70 -0.69 -14.53 8.49
C GLY A 70 -0.46 -13.49 7.40
N TYR A 71 0.73 -12.93 7.23
CA TYR A 71 1.01 -11.97 6.15
C TYR A 71 2.50 -11.85 5.82
N VAL A 72 2.77 -11.25 4.68
CA VAL A 72 4.12 -10.90 4.22
C VAL A 72 4.24 -9.38 4.17
N PHE A 73 5.39 -8.87 4.61
CA PHE A 73 5.75 -7.46 4.54
C PHE A 73 6.89 -7.26 3.55
N VAL A 74 6.68 -6.36 2.59
CA VAL A 74 7.70 -5.93 1.63
C VAL A 74 7.92 -4.43 1.80
N LEU A 75 9.15 -4.04 2.09
CA LEU A 75 9.54 -2.63 2.15
C LEU A 75 10.34 -2.27 0.91
N LEU A 76 9.85 -1.31 0.17
CA LEU A 76 10.45 -0.81 -1.06
C LEU A 76 10.68 0.70 -0.95
N LYS A 77 11.46 1.23 -1.88
CA LYS A 77 11.69 2.67 -2.00
C LYS A 77 11.41 3.12 -3.42
N THR A 78 10.61 4.17 -3.55
CA THR A 78 10.43 4.85 -4.83
C THR A 78 11.51 5.92 -4.94
N ALA A 79 12.16 6.02 -6.09
CA ALA A 79 13.15 7.05 -6.34
C ALA A 79 12.51 8.20 -7.11
N ARG A 80 12.70 9.43 -6.63
CA ARG A 80 12.30 10.64 -7.34
C ARG A 80 13.51 11.49 -7.63
N LEU A 81 13.55 12.07 -8.83
CA LEU A 81 14.46 13.13 -9.17
C LEU A 81 13.81 14.46 -8.81
N THR A 82 14.36 15.16 -7.82
CA THR A 82 13.96 16.52 -7.49
C THR A 82 15.04 17.48 -7.94
N ARG A 83 14.65 18.66 -8.45
CA ARG A 83 15.60 19.71 -8.75
C ARG A 83 16.10 20.33 -7.44
N GLY A 84 17.42 20.35 -7.24
CA GLY A 84 18.05 21.09 -6.17
C GLY A 84 17.87 22.60 -6.31
N GLU A 85 18.42 23.36 -5.36
CA GLU A 85 18.31 24.83 -5.30
C GLU A 85 18.93 25.54 -6.52
N THR A 86 19.83 24.86 -7.24
CA THR A 86 20.39 25.37 -8.50
C THR A 86 19.88 24.52 -9.66
N SER A 87 19.77 25.12 -10.86
CA SER A 87 19.23 24.47 -12.07
C SER A 87 20.06 23.27 -12.56
N PHE A 88 21.16 22.95 -11.91
CA PHE A 88 22.09 21.87 -12.27
C PHE A 88 22.17 20.79 -11.20
N GLU A 89 21.53 20.96 -10.05
CA GLU A 89 21.51 19.95 -8.98
C GLU A 89 20.23 19.13 -9.07
N GLU A 90 20.41 17.83 -9.30
CA GLU A 90 19.33 16.84 -9.19
C GLU A 90 19.55 16.03 -7.91
N GLU A 91 18.58 16.06 -7.02
CA GLU A 91 18.59 15.22 -5.84
C GLU A 91 17.66 14.02 -6.04
N ILE A 92 18.17 12.83 -5.68
CA ILE A 92 17.38 11.62 -5.64
C ILE A 92 16.79 11.52 -4.23
N THR A 93 15.46 11.65 -4.14
CA THR A 93 14.75 11.39 -2.90
C THR A 93 14.11 10.02 -2.94
N ASP A 94 14.31 9.24 -1.88
CA ASP A 94 13.74 7.91 -1.72
C ASP A 94 12.54 7.98 -0.78
N ASP A 95 11.36 7.64 -1.29
CA ASP A 95 10.16 7.51 -0.46
C ASP A 95 9.91 6.03 -0.14
N PRO A 96 9.83 5.65 1.14
CA PRO A 96 9.54 4.27 1.50
C PRO A 96 8.08 3.92 1.24
N VAL A 97 7.85 2.69 0.79
CA VAL A 97 6.53 2.11 0.62
C VAL A 97 6.51 0.75 1.29
N GLY A 98 5.63 0.58 2.27
CA GLY A 98 5.36 -0.71 2.88
C GLY A 98 4.19 -1.39 2.18
N VAL A 99 4.39 -2.63 1.77
CA VAL A 99 3.34 -3.48 1.21
C VAL A 99 3.16 -4.66 2.13
N PHE A 100 1.97 -4.77 2.71
CA PHE A 100 1.57 -5.87 3.58
C PHE A 100 0.48 -6.65 2.87
N PHE A 101 0.58 -7.96 2.80
CA PHE A 101 -0.49 -8.73 2.20
C PHE A 101 -0.68 -10.09 2.87
N GLY A 102 -1.94 -10.40 3.13
CA GLY A 102 -2.41 -11.68 3.63
C GLY A 102 -3.13 -12.46 2.53
N SER A 103 -3.97 -13.41 2.90
CA SER A 103 -4.69 -14.26 1.96
C SER A 103 -5.75 -13.50 1.15
N ASP A 104 -6.40 -12.51 1.76
CA ASP A 104 -7.53 -11.78 1.19
C ASP A 104 -7.47 -10.26 1.39
N TRP A 105 -6.30 -9.75 1.72
CA TRP A 105 -6.13 -8.32 1.95
C TRP A 105 -4.72 -7.84 1.56
N VAL A 106 -4.64 -6.57 1.19
CA VAL A 106 -3.41 -5.84 0.92
C VAL A 106 -3.47 -4.50 1.63
N VAL A 107 -2.39 -4.10 2.26
CA VAL A 107 -2.20 -2.74 2.80
C VAL A 107 -0.96 -2.15 2.15
N THR A 108 -1.11 -0.98 1.56
CA THR A 108 0.01 -0.18 1.08
C THR A 108 0.10 1.08 1.93
N LEU A 109 1.26 1.32 2.50
CA LEU A 109 1.50 2.40 3.46
C LEU A 109 2.73 3.18 3.05
N THR A 110 2.60 4.50 2.93
CA THR A 110 3.72 5.39 2.67
C THR A 110 3.55 6.70 3.45
N PRO A 111 4.64 7.25 4.04
CA PRO A 111 4.58 8.56 4.67
C PRO A 111 4.42 9.70 3.67
N GLY A 112 4.77 9.47 2.41
CA GLY A 112 4.60 10.42 1.32
C GLY A 112 3.43 10.06 0.41
N THR A 113 3.60 10.34 -0.87
CA THR A 113 2.69 9.96 -1.95
C THR A 113 3.38 8.99 -2.88
N ALA A 114 2.65 8.06 -3.46
CA ALA A 114 3.19 7.10 -4.41
C ALA A 114 2.33 7.09 -5.67
N GLU A 115 2.68 7.93 -6.63
CA GLU A 115 1.93 8.09 -7.88
C GLU A 115 1.85 6.78 -8.69
N GLU A 116 2.88 5.96 -8.60
CA GLU A 116 2.94 4.67 -9.26
C GLU A 116 1.83 3.73 -8.75
N ILE A 117 1.58 3.76 -7.44
CA ILE A 117 0.52 2.94 -6.82
C ILE A 117 -0.86 3.45 -7.23
N GLU A 118 -1.02 4.75 -7.40
CA GLU A 118 -2.29 5.34 -7.86
C GLU A 118 -2.73 4.79 -9.20
N ARG A 119 -1.81 4.42 -10.08
CA ARG A 119 -2.14 3.80 -11.35
C ARG A 119 -2.77 2.42 -11.15
N VAL A 120 -2.24 1.63 -10.22
CA VAL A 120 -2.80 0.31 -9.89
C VAL A 120 -4.17 0.48 -9.23
N ARG A 121 -4.30 1.44 -8.31
CA ARG A 121 -5.58 1.74 -7.67
C ARG A 121 -6.64 2.16 -8.67
N THR A 122 -6.31 3.03 -9.59
CA THR A 122 -7.21 3.45 -10.67
C THR A 122 -7.63 2.26 -11.54
N ALA A 123 -6.70 1.36 -11.85
CA ALA A 123 -7.01 0.15 -12.61
C ALA A 123 -8.03 -0.73 -11.87
N VAL A 124 -7.90 -0.87 -10.55
CA VAL A 124 -8.90 -1.59 -9.74
C VAL A 124 -10.25 -0.88 -9.76
N GLU A 125 -10.28 0.44 -9.52
CA GLU A 125 -11.51 1.22 -9.51
C GLU A 125 -12.24 1.22 -10.85
N THR A 126 -11.51 1.21 -11.96
CA THR A 126 -12.07 1.21 -13.31
C THR A 126 -12.44 -0.18 -13.82
N GLY A 127 -12.22 -1.22 -13.01
CA GLY A 127 -12.68 -2.57 -13.30
C GLY A 127 -11.74 -3.40 -14.17
N ASP A 128 -10.42 -3.26 -14.00
CA ASP A 128 -9.45 -4.14 -14.69
C ASP A 128 -9.69 -5.60 -14.27
N GLU A 129 -10.20 -6.40 -15.19
CA GLU A 129 -10.56 -7.81 -14.94
C GLU A 129 -9.41 -8.62 -14.37
N ARG A 130 -8.18 -8.35 -14.81
CA ARG A 130 -7.00 -9.09 -14.32
C ARG A 130 -6.76 -8.88 -12.83
N LEU A 131 -7.03 -7.69 -12.33
CA LEU A 131 -6.90 -7.38 -10.90
C LEU A 131 -8.12 -7.87 -10.10
N LEU A 132 -9.33 -7.68 -10.65
CA LEU A 132 -10.57 -8.00 -9.93
C LEU A 132 -10.85 -9.50 -9.80
N GLU A 133 -10.36 -10.31 -10.73
CA GLU A 133 -10.54 -11.77 -10.71
C GLU A 133 -9.46 -12.52 -9.93
N ARG A 134 -8.35 -11.83 -9.60
CA ARG A 134 -7.24 -12.41 -8.86
C ARG A 134 -7.21 -11.95 -7.43
N GLY A 135 -6.49 -12.68 -6.57
CA GLY A 135 -6.44 -12.41 -5.15
C GLY A 135 -5.43 -11.33 -4.73
N ALA A 136 -5.26 -11.21 -3.43
CA ALA A 136 -4.39 -10.22 -2.80
C ALA A 136 -2.94 -10.32 -3.25
N ASP A 137 -2.43 -11.51 -3.45
CA ASP A 137 -1.07 -11.77 -3.92
C ASP A 137 -0.80 -11.12 -5.28
N PHE A 138 -1.75 -11.18 -6.21
CA PHE A 138 -1.61 -10.55 -7.52
C PHE A 138 -1.65 -9.03 -7.42
N THR A 139 -2.51 -8.47 -6.59
CA THR A 139 -2.55 -7.03 -6.33
C THR A 139 -1.24 -6.55 -5.73
N ALA A 140 -0.70 -7.26 -4.74
CA ALA A 140 0.59 -6.95 -4.14
C ALA A 140 1.71 -7.03 -5.19
N TYR A 141 1.71 -8.05 -6.04
CA TYR A 141 2.67 -8.17 -7.14
C TYR A 141 2.62 -6.97 -8.08
N ARG A 142 1.42 -6.54 -8.48
CA ARG A 142 1.26 -5.39 -9.37
C ARG A 142 1.75 -4.09 -8.74
N VAL A 143 1.54 -3.92 -7.44
CA VAL A 143 2.06 -2.76 -6.70
C VAL A 143 3.58 -2.77 -6.68
N VAL A 144 4.18 -3.91 -6.36
CA VAL A 144 5.65 -4.06 -6.34
C VAL A 144 6.25 -3.84 -7.74
N ASP A 145 5.59 -4.33 -8.78
CA ASP A 145 6.06 -4.25 -10.17
C ASP A 145 6.13 -2.81 -10.70
N VAL A 146 5.27 -1.90 -10.21
CA VAL A 146 5.26 -0.50 -10.66
C VAL A 146 6.23 0.40 -9.88
N ILE A 147 6.78 -0.07 -8.80
CA ILE A 147 7.80 0.63 -8.00
C ILE A 147 9.20 0.27 -8.51
#